data_bd41f5c0e1ae3a1b70dde8ef578ce37c
#
_entry.id   bd41f5c0e1ae3a1b70dde8ef578ce37c
#
_cell.length_a   1.000
_cell.length_b   1.000
_cell.length_c   1.000
_cell.angle_alpha   90.00
_cell.angle_beta   90.00
_cell.angle_gamma   90.00
#
_symmetry.space_group_name_H-M   'P 1'
#
loop_
_entity.id
_entity.type
_entity.pdbx_description
1 polymer ?
#
loop_
_entity_poly.entity_id
_entity_poly.type
_entity_poly.pdbx_seq_one_letter_code
_entity_poly.pdbx_strand_id
1 'polypeptide(L)'
;MTADNYDYMEGNIKIDKLNDLKSGNHSNQSIQRAIAMLLTNELQSFNQEHKQLDNISLQDIDILSINNNGTIFYRRRFLRKIAEYKYTSREQSILFAATAIGALFAILPISFSIQYYGIRKTFAIVLIISGLSTALCPLAASFGVSFLIISRILQGIGFASCMPLIGSVTSTWAKLTENGLFSGALTSFIQLGPVITMPMSGFLCSTSLGWPSVFYVHATITLIFLVIWWILYRDQPGDAHWISASELKLITDGKSDNKVKRSEDKLPIREIFQTSSVWAIWIAAIGNMYSIQMVVVFAPTYISQVLGLPIVSVGLTAALPTLLQFAIKMLAGTASDKITSLRETTKVRLFNTIAFVGMGIFLIALAYTPANRTIVALIFLISSTTILGFNTGGFFKSCTLVGRQYSYFVNAVVQVVMCIAMLTVPFIVTTLTPNGLSEEWYHVFILHAAFLFITNVIFCKLGKGTAAAFTSSNGISTENTTGEQLKPVFL
;
A
#
# COMPACT_ATOMS: atom_id res chain seq x y z
N MET A 1 12.27 40.10 1.22
CA MET A 1 12.68 38.83 0.58
C MET A 1 14.17 38.96 0.28
N THR A 2 14.99 38.27 1.02
CA THR A 2 16.45 38.31 0.89
C THR A 2 16.89 37.30 -0.18
N ALA A 3 18.02 37.55 -0.82
CA ALA A 3 18.58 36.79 -1.96
C ALA A 3 18.77 35.27 -1.75
N ASP A 4 18.54 34.76 -0.54
CA ASP A 4 18.79 33.37 -0.15
C ASP A 4 17.68 32.37 -0.51
N ASN A 5 16.61 32.82 -1.18
CA ASN A 5 15.41 32.02 -1.46
C ASN A 5 15.34 31.46 -2.89
N TYR A 6 16.41 31.55 -3.67
CA TYR A 6 16.44 31.11 -5.06
C TYR A 6 17.49 30.04 -5.28
N ASP A 7 17.11 28.95 -5.95
CA ASP A 7 18.08 28.07 -6.63
C ASP A 7 18.33 28.61 -8.03
N TYR A 8 19.57 28.49 -8.50
CA TYR A 8 19.98 28.99 -9.80
C TYR A 8 20.37 27.84 -10.71
N MET A 9 19.85 27.84 -11.93
CA MET A 9 20.32 26.99 -13.00
C MET A 9 21.13 27.87 -13.97
N GLU A 10 22.39 27.53 -14.17
CA GLU A 10 23.26 28.21 -15.15
C GLU A 10 23.25 27.43 -16.45
N GLY A 11 23.16 28.15 -17.57
CA GLY A 11 23.18 27.57 -18.89
C GLY A 11 23.85 28.49 -19.89
N ASN A 12 24.07 27.98 -21.08
CA ASN A 12 24.59 28.75 -22.22
C ASN A 12 23.73 28.46 -23.46
N ILE A 13 23.43 29.52 -24.22
CA ILE A 13 22.74 29.43 -25.50
C ILE A 13 23.58 30.17 -26.55
N LYS A 14 23.81 29.55 -27.71
CA LYS A 14 24.48 30.15 -28.83
C LYS A 14 23.47 30.76 -29.79
N ILE A 15 23.55 32.06 -30.02
CA ILE A 15 22.68 32.77 -30.98
C ILE A 15 23.49 33.17 -32.20
N ASP A 16 23.26 32.47 -33.31
CA ASP A 16 24.04 32.65 -34.56
C ASP A 16 23.76 34.02 -35.23
N LYS A 17 22.64 34.69 -34.91
CA LYS A 17 22.26 36.02 -35.46
C LYS A 17 22.67 37.21 -34.60
N LEU A 18 23.47 37.02 -33.55
CA LEU A 18 23.84 38.13 -32.64
C LEU A 18 24.73 39.16 -33.30
N ASN A 19 25.53 38.77 -34.30
CA ASN A 19 26.42 39.67 -35.06
C ASN A 19 25.64 40.64 -35.94
N ASP A 20 24.48 40.28 -36.46
CA ASP A 20 23.61 41.14 -37.26
C ASP A 20 22.95 42.24 -36.40
N LEU A 21 22.66 41.94 -35.12
CA LEU A 21 22.11 42.90 -34.17
C LEU A 21 23.15 43.92 -33.64
N LYS A 22 24.43 43.58 -33.64
CA LYS A 22 25.53 44.48 -33.23
C LYS A 22 25.95 45.47 -34.31
N SER A 23 25.69 45.17 -35.58
CA SER A 23 26.05 46.01 -36.72
C SER A 23 25.03 47.13 -37.01
N GLY A 24 23.82 47.04 -36.43
CA GLY A 24 22.77 48.07 -36.53
C GLY A 24 22.92 49.12 -35.43
N ASN A 25 22.68 50.40 -35.79
CA ASN A 25 22.76 51.57 -34.87
C ASN A 25 21.60 51.58 -33.85
N HIS A 26 21.44 50.51 -33.06
CA HIS A 26 20.36 50.31 -32.08
C HIS A 26 20.81 50.72 -30.67
N SER A 27 19.93 51.35 -29.92
CA SER A 27 20.18 51.68 -28.51
C SER A 27 20.41 50.39 -27.69
N ASN A 28 21.24 50.45 -26.63
CA ASN A 28 21.52 49.33 -25.75
C ASN A 28 20.26 48.66 -25.19
N GLN A 29 19.17 49.42 -25.02
CA GLN A 29 17.86 48.90 -24.54
C GLN A 29 17.14 48.06 -25.60
N SER A 30 17.23 48.41 -26.90
CA SER A 30 16.62 47.66 -27.99
C SER A 30 17.36 46.34 -28.24
N ILE A 31 18.66 46.33 -28.07
CA ILE A 31 19.49 45.11 -28.17
C ILE A 31 19.18 44.17 -27.01
N GLN A 32 19.05 44.66 -25.78
CA GLN A 32 18.66 43.85 -24.65
C GLN A 32 17.25 43.24 -24.77
N ARG A 33 16.30 43.99 -25.33
CA ARG A 33 14.93 43.47 -25.59
C ARG A 33 14.93 42.41 -26.69
N ALA A 34 15.72 42.58 -27.75
CA ALA A 34 15.83 41.57 -28.81
C ALA A 34 16.48 40.27 -28.32
N ILE A 35 17.55 40.38 -27.53
CA ILE A 35 18.21 39.23 -26.89
C ILE A 35 17.20 38.49 -25.93
N ALA A 36 16.47 39.25 -25.16
CA ALA A 36 15.47 38.69 -24.27
C ALA A 36 14.31 37.96 -24.99
N MET A 37 13.85 38.51 -26.15
CA MET A 37 12.86 37.84 -27.00
C MET A 37 13.40 36.54 -27.63
N LEU A 38 14.63 36.56 -28.12
CA LEU A 38 15.27 35.37 -28.72
C LEU A 38 15.49 34.28 -27.68
N LEU A 39 15.95 34.63 -26.49
CA LEU A 39 16.05 33.70 -25.35
C LEU A 39 14.71 33.10 -24.96
N THR A 40 13.64 33.91 -24.98
CA THR A 40 12.30 33.41 -24.67
C THR A 40 11.81 32.42 -25.71
N ASN A 41 12.02 32.66 -26.97
CA ASN A 41 11.63 31.78 -28.07
C ASN A 41 12.41 30.45 -28.06
N GLU A 42 13.71 30.52 -27.85
CA GLU A 42 14.56 29.32 -27.73
C GLU A 42 14.22 28.48 -26.47
N LEU A 43 13.95 29.16 -25.35
CA LEU A 43 13.51 28.48 -24.13
C LEU A 43 12.09 27.92 -24.25
N GLN A 44 11.20 28.54 -25.04
CA GLN A 44 9.87 27.97 -25.33
C GLN A 44 9.99 26.75 -26.25
N SER A 45 10.88 26.73 -27.24
CA SER A 45 11.12 25.55 -28.07
C SER A 45 11.69 24.39 -27.26
N PHE A 46 12.67 24.70 -26.39
CA PHE A 46 13.24 23.72 -25.46
C PHE A 46 12.22 23.15 -24.46
N ASN A 47 11.29 23.98 -23.98
CA ASN A 47 10.20 23.54 -23.12
C ASN A 47 9.15 22.69 -23.84
N GLN A 48 8.88 22.95 -25.14
CA GLN A 48 8.01 22.08 -25.95
C GLN A 48 8.62 20.70 -26.15
N GLU A 49 9.93 20.63 -26.32
CA GLU A 49 10.66 19.37 -26.51
C GLU A 49 10.75 18.55 -25.22
N HIS A 50 10.80 19.21 -24.06
CA HIS A 50 10.95 18.55 -22.74
C HIS A 50 9.70 18.54 -21.84
N LYS A 51 8.55 19.11 -22.25
CA LYS A 51 7.24 19.12 -21.55
C LYS A 51 7.27 19.43 -20.03
N GLN A 52 8.23 20.17 -19.53
CA GLN A 52 8.48 20.22 -18.08
C GLN A 52 8.38 21.57 -17.37
N LEU A 53 8.06 22.67 -18.05
CA LEU A 53 8.09 23.96 -17.33
C LEU A 53 6.97 24.91 -17.78
N ASP A 54 6.04 25.19 -16.85
CA ASP A 54 5.02 26.24 -16.98
C ASP A 54 5.63 27.65 -17.04
N ASN A 55 5.05 28.47 -17.91
CA ASN A 55 5.16 29.93 -18.05
C ASN A 55 6.45 30.60 -17.52
N ILE A 56 7.42 30.76 -18.42
CA ILE A 56 8.66 31.48 -18.13
C ILE A 56 8.41 32.99 -18.32
N SER A 57 8.63 33.77 -17.25
CA SER A 57 8.68 35.22 -17.31
C SER A 57 10.11 35.69 -17.60
N LEU A 58 10.27 36.72 -18.44
CA LEU A 58 11.57 37.34 -18.70
C LEU A 58 12.24 37.92 -17.44
N GLN A 59 11.48 38.15 -16.38
CA GLN A 59 11.97 38.65 -15.09
C GLN A 59 12.75 37.58 -14.28
N ASP A 60 12.67 36.31 -14.70
CA ASP A 60 13.28 35.20 -13.97
C ASP A 60 14.67 34.81 -14.56
N ILE A 61 15.17 35.56 -15.55
CA ILE A 61 16.43 35.26 -16.24
C ILE A 61 17.42 36.41 -16.06
N ASP A 62 18.54 36.15 -15.39
CA ASP A 62 19.66 37.07 -15.29
C ASP A 62 20.71 36.71 -16.37
N ILE A 63 21.00 37.61 -17.29
CA ILE A 63 22.10 37.45 -18.29
C ILE A 63 23.41 37.79 -17.60
N LEU A 64 24.31 36.79 -17.50
CA LEU A 64 25.58 36.91 -16.79
C LEU A 64 26.66 37.53 -17.69
N SER A 65 26.80 37.03 -18.91
CA SER A 65 27.79 37.51 -19.87
C SER A 65 27.46 37.05 -21.30
N ILE A 66 28.01 37.76 -22.26
CA ILE A 66 27.93 37.41 -23.67
C ILE A 66 29.37 37.38 -24.20
N ASN A 67 29.81 36.23 -24.72
CA ASN A 67 31.15 36.14 -25.30
C ASN A 67 31.17 36.63 -26.75
N ASN A 68 32.39 36.79 -27.32
CA ASN A 68 32.58 37.28 -28.68
C ASN A 68 32.02 36.35 -29.78
N ASN A 69 31.71 35.10 -29.45
CA ASN A 69 31.17 34.09 -30.35
C ASN A 69 29.64 34.02 -30.30
N GLY A 70 28.96 34.97 -29.68
CA GLY A 70 27.49 35.01 -29.58
C GLY A 70 26.89 34.04 -28.56
N THR A 71 27.72 33.47 -27.70
CA THR A 71 27.22 32.60 -26.60
C THR A 71 26.78 33.46 -25.41
N ILE A 72 25.53 33.33 -25.00
CA ILE A 72 24.97 34.03 -23.86
C ILE A 72 24.97 33.07 -22.65
N PHE A 73 25.64 33.50 -21.59
CA PHE A 73 25.59 32.81 -20.30
C PHE A 73 24.49 33.45 -19.49
N TYR A 74 23.54 32.64 -19.02
CA TYR A 74 22.40 33.09 -18.24
C TYR A 74 22.27 32.29 -16.96
N ARG A 75 21.70 32.93 -15.96
CA ARG A 75 21.31 32.30 -14.70
C ARG A 75 19.80 32.44 -14.53
N ARG A 76 19.12 31.34 -14.35
CA ARG A 76 17.68 31.29 -14.11
C ARG A 76 17.41 31.27 -12.63
N ARG A 77 16.53 32.17 -12.17
CA ARG A 77 15.99 32.14 -10.83
C ARG A 77 14.83 31.17 -10.73
N PHE A 78 14.94 30.18 -9.87
CA PHE A 78 13.81 29.34 -9.49
C PHE A 78 13.34 29.77 -8.11
N LEU A 79 12.05 30.08 -7.96
CA LEU A 79 11.41 30.10 -6.65
C LEU A 79 11.46 28.67 -6.12
N ARG A 80 12.46 28.38 -5.29
CA ARG A 80 12.44 27.17 -4.49
C ARG A 80 11.25 27.32 -3.54
N LYS A 81 10.20 26.50 -3.72
CA LYS A 81 9.18 26.35 -2.70
C LYS A 81 9.90 25.74 -1.47
N ILE A 82 10.38 26.63 -0.58
CA ILE A 82 11.03 26.20 0.67
C ILE A 82 10.02 25.33 1.37
N ALA A 83 10.42 24.11 1.72
CA ALA A 83 9.60 23.27 2.58
C ALA A 83 9.31 24.06 3.85
N GLU A 84 8.02 24.24 4.16
CA GLU A 84 7.55 25.00 5.32
C GLU A 84 8.17 24.48 6.62
N TYR A 85 8.45 23.17 6.66
CA TYR A 85 9.14 22.49 7.76
C TYR A 85 10.34 21.69 7.22
N LYS A 86 11.50 21.88 7.84
CA LYS A 86 12.73 21.13 7.55
C LYS A 86 12.89 20.06 8.62
N TYR A 87 12.68 18.80 8.27
CA TYR A 87 12.97 17.66 9.14
C TYR A 87 14.27 17.01 8.75
N THR A 88 15.09 16.65 9.75
CA THR A 88 16.28 15.83 9.55
C THR A 88 15.90 14.45 9.02
N SER A 89 16.83 13.74 8.36
CA SER A 89 16.58 12.37 7.86
C SER A 89 16.17 11.41 8.99
N ARG A 90 16.69 11.62 10.20
CA ARG A 90 16.32 10.84 11.39
C ARG A 90 14.88 11.10 11.82
N GLU A 91 14.45 12.36 11.86
CA GLU A 91 13.08 12.74 12.20
C GLU A 91 12.08 12.21 11.17
N GLN A 92 12.41 12.28 9.88
CA GLN A 92 11.60 11.70 8.82
C GLN A 92 11.42 10.19 9.01
N SER A 93 12.50 9.47 9.31
CA SER A 93 12.45 8.02 9.57
C SER A 93 11.57 7.70 10.78
N ILE A 94 11.66 8.49 11.85
CA ILE A 94 10.81 8.33 13.05
C ILE A 94 9.34 8.61 12.71
N LEU A 95 9.03 9.63 11.91
CA LEU A 95 7.67 9.95 11.49
C LEU A 95 7.04 8.83 10.67
N PHE A 96 7.79 8.15 9.81
CA PHE A 96 7.30 6.97 9.08
C PHE A 96 7.10 5.77 10.00
N ALA A 97 8.04 5.53 10.93
CA ALA A 97 7.96 4.43 11.88
C ALA A 97 6.83 4.61 12.92
N ALA A 98 6.49 5.84 13.27
CA ALA A 98 5.53 6.18 14.33
C ALA A 98 4.16 5.53 14.12
N THR A 99 3.67 5.50 12.88
CA THR A 99 2.38 4.86 12.54
C THR A 99 2.43 3.35 12.79
N ALA A 100 3.50 2.68 12.39
CA ALA A 100 3.66 1.25 12.62
C ALA A 100 3.82 0.92 14.10
N ILE A 101 4.52 1.76 14.85
CA ILE A 101 4.68 1.65 16.31
C ILE A 101 3.30 1.79 17.00
N GLY A 102 2.55 2.83 16.66
CA GLY A 102 1.20 3.04 17.18
C GLY A 102 0.26 1.86 16.91
N ALA A 103 0.36 1.29 15.69
CA ALA A 103 -0.40 0.11 15.33
C ALA A 103 -0.01 -1.11 16.17
N LEU A 104 1.28 -1.39 16.38
CA LEU A 104 1.73 -2.52 17.18
C LEU A 104 1.17 -2.51 18.61
N PHE A 105 1.16 -1.34 19.25
CA PHE A 105 0.57 -1.20 20.59
C PHE A 105 -0.95 -1.32 20.60
N ALA A 106 -1.64 -0.94 19.52
CA ALA A 106 -3.09 -0.90 19.47
C ALA A 106 -3.75 -2.23 19.00
N ILE A 107 -3.02 -3.13 18.32
CA ILE A 107 -3.58 -4.36 17.75
C ILE A 107 -4.28 -5.23 18.79
N LEU A 108 -3.63 -5.48 19.92
CA LEU A 108 -4.21 -6.32 20.98
C LEU A 108 -5.43 -5.64 21.65
N PRO A 109 -5.35 -4.38 22.13
CA PRO A 109 -6.53 -3.67 22.65
C PRO A 109 -7.71 -3.66 21.68
N ILE A 110 -7.46 -3.42 20.37
CA ILE A 110 -8.53 -3.43 19.37
C ILE A 110 -9.12 -4.83 19.20
N SER A 111 -8.29 -5.87 19.17
CA SER A 111 -8.77 -7.25 19.05
C SER A 111 -9.65 -7.64 20.22
N PHE A 112 -9.29 -7.27 21.44
CA PHE A 112 -10.13 -7.46 22.62
C PHE A 112 -11.40 -6.59 22.56
N SER A 113 -11.30 -5.35 22.13
CA SER A 113 -12.47 -4.48 21.97
C SER A 113 -13.49 -5.05 20.97
N ILE A 114 -13.02 -5.65 19.86
CA ILE A 114 -13.88 -6.34 18.89
C ILE A 114 -14.64 -7.51 19.57
N GLN A 115 -13.96 -8.25 20.44
CA GLN A 115 -14.58 -9.36 21.16
C GLN A 115 -15.68 -8.90 22.13
N TYR A 116 -15.38 -7.86 22.95
CA TYR A 116 -16.29 -7.44 24.04
C TYR A 116 -17.38 -6.46 23.60
N TYR A 117 -17.04 -5.48 22.76
CA TYR A 117 -17.94 -4.39 22.37
C TYR A 117 -18.55 -4.56 20.99
N GLY A 118 -18.07 -5.54 20.22
CA GLY A 118 -18.45 -5.75 18.83
C GLY A 118 -17.67 -4.85 17.84
N ILE A 119 -17.83 -5.16 16.55
CA ILE A 119 -17.11 -4.49 15.47
C ILE A 119 -17.62 -3.07 15.27
N ARG A 120 -18.95 -2.88 15.31
CA ARG A 120 -19.62 -1.60 15.02
C ARG A 120 -19.09 -0.48 15.89
N LYS A 121 -19.07 -0.68 17.21
CA LYS A 121 -18.62 0.31 18.18
C LYS A 121 -17.12 0.50 18.14
N THR A 122 -16.36 -0.61 18.13
CA THR A 122 -14.88 -0.56 18.10
C THR A 122 -14.37 0.21 16.90
N PHE A 123 -14.88 -0.11 15.70
CA PHE A 123 -14.40 0.56 14.49
C PHE A 123 -14.85 2.02 14.40
N ALA A 124 -16.04 2.36 14.93
CA ALA A 124 -16.47 3.77 15.02
C ALA A 124 -15.51 4.59 15.89
N ILE A 125 -15.11 4.09 17.06
CA ILE A 125 -14.13 4.76 17.94
C ILE A 125 -12.78 4.93 17.22
N VAL A 126 -12.33 3.88 16.55
CA VAL A 126 -11.09 3.89 15.79
C VAL A 126 -11.12 4.92 14.65
N LEU A 127 -12.25 5.03 13.91
CA LEU A 127 -12.42 6.04 12.85
C LEU A 127 -12.43 7.47 13.43
N ILE A 128 -13.03 7.68 14.61
CA ILE A 128 -12.98 8.98 15.30
C ILE A 128 -11.53 9.34 15.64
N ILE A 129 -10.79 8.44 16.29
CA ILE A 129 -9.38 8.68 16.66
C ILE A 129 -8.54 8.96 15.41
N SER A 130 -8.68 8.14 14.36
CA SER A 130 -7.93 8.28 13.12
C SER A 130 -8.28 9.58 12.38
N GLY A 131 -9.57 9.91 12.27
CA GLY A 131 -10.03 11.14 11.60
C GLY A 131 -9.56 12.40 12.33
N LEU A 132 -9.74 12.45 13.67
CA LEU A 132 -9.29 13.58 14.47
C LEU A 132 -7.77 13.73 14.48
N SER A 133 -7.02 12.64 14.67
CA SER A 133 -5.55 12.69 14.63
C SER A 133 -5.04 13.14 13.26
N THR A 134 -5.72 12.76 12.17
CA THR A 134 -5.39 13.22 10.83
C THR A 134 -5.68 14.71 10.65
N ALA A 135 -6.84 15.19 11.10
CA ALA A 135 -7.18 16.61 11.05
C ALA A 135 -6.21 17.48 11.88
N LEU A 136 -5.71 16.94 12.98
CA LEU A 136 -4.77 17.65 13.87
C LEU A 136 -3.32 17.64 13.37
N CYS A 137 -2.96 16.85 12.36
CA CYS A 137 -1.58 16.78 11.84
C CYS A 137 -0.99 18.14 11.44
N PRO A 138 -1.70 19.02 10.69
CA PRO A 138 -1.15 20.33 10.35
C PRO A 138 -0.90 21.20 11.58
N LEU A 139 -1.81 21.18 12.55
CA LEU A 139 -1.65 21.88 13.81
C LEU A 139 -0.50 21.28 14.65
N ALA A 140 -0.39 19.97 14.73
CA ALA A 140 0.70 19.31 15.42
C ALA A 140 2.07 19.64 14.81
N ALA A 141 2.14 19.76 13.48
CA ALA A 141 3.36 20.19 12.79
C ALA A 141 3.80 21.61 13.17
N SER A 142 2.87 22.52 13.41
CA SER A 142 3.18 23.90 13.85
C SER A 142 3.73 23.96 15.28
N PHE A 143 3.39 23.01 16.14
CA PHE A 143 3.95 22.88 17.51
C PHE A 143 5.29 22.14 17.56
N GLY A 144 5.70 21.52 16.47
CA GLY A 144 6.97 20.83 16.33
C GLY A 144 6.87 19.33 16.07
N VAL A 145 8.04 18.71 15.77
CA VAL A 145 8.13 17.32 15.33
C VAL A 145 7.57 16.32 16.36
N SER A 146 7.75 16.58 17.65
CA SER A 146 7.26 15.68 18.71
C SER A 146 5.74 15.55 18.72
N PHE A 147 5.02 16.66 18.54
CA PHE A 147 3.56 16.64 18.45
C PHE A 147 3.08 15.93 17.19
N LEU A 148 3.80 16.11 16.07
CA LEU A 148 3.51 15.41 14.83
C LEU A 148 3.73 13.90 14.97
N ILE A 149 4.79 13.47 15.68
CA ILE A 149 5.03 12.04 15.98
C ILE A 149 3.87 11.46 16.79
N ILE A 150 3.38 12.17 17.82
CA ILE A 150 2.22 11.72 18.62
C ILE A 150 0.99 11.55 17.72
N SER A 151 0.72 12.52 16.84
CA SER A 151 -0.39 12.46 15.90
C SER A 151 -0.27 11.24 14.96
N ARG A 152 0.95 10.92 14.49
CA ARG A 152 1.23 9.73 13.68
C ARG A 152 1.03 8.42 14.46
N ILE A 153 1.41 8.37 15.73
CA ILE A 153 1.14 7.21 16.61
C ILE A 153 -0.37 7.00 16.74
N LEU A 154 -1.16 8.05 16.95
CA LEU A 154 -2.61 7.97 17.02
C LEU A 154 -3.24 7.51 15.70
N GLN A 155 -2.71 7.95 14.54
CA GLN A 155 -3.13 7.41 13.24
C GLN A 155 -2.84 5.91 13.12
N GLY A 156 -1.77 5.43 13.73
CA GLY A 156 -1.42 4.01 13.81
C GLY A 156 -2.51 3.16 14.47
N ILE A 157 -3.27 3.71 15.42
CA ILE A 157 -4.44 3.02 16.00
C ILE A 157 -5.46 2.68 14.90
N GLY A 158 -5.72 3.60 13.97
CA GLY A 158 -6.56 3.35 12.81
C GLY A 158 -6.06 2.16 11.96
N PHE A 159 -4.78 2.18 11.65
CA PHE A 159 -4.13 1.14 10.86
C PHE A 159 -4.15 -0.25 11.55
N ALA A 160 -4.06 -0.29 12.87
CA ALA A 160 -4.11 -1.52 13.67
C ALA A 160 -5.42 -2.32 13.49
N SER A 161 -6.52 -1.64 13.20
CA SER A 161 -7.83 -2.27 13.07
C SER A 161 -8.05 -3.02 11.76
N CYS A 162 -7.27 -2.75 10.72
CA CYS A 162 -7.53 -3.21 9.35
C CYS A 162 -7.70 -4.73 9.25
N MET A 163 -6.69 -5.52 9.63
CA MET A 163 -6.74 -6.98 9.48
C MET A 163 -7.70 -7.66 10.48
N PRO A 164 -7.72 -7.28 11.78
CA PRO A 164 -8.72 -7.83 12.71
C PRO A 164 -10.16 -7.61 12.25
N LEU A 165 -10.45 -6.42 11.73
CA LEU A 165 -11.76 -6.07 11.20
C LEU A 165 -12.13 -6.95 10.00
N ILE A 166 -11.23 -7.11 9.03
CA ILE A 166 -11.42 -7.96 7.86
C ILE A 166 -11.77 -9.39 8.29
N GLY A 167 -11.02 -9.96 9.23
CA GLY A 167 -11.27 -11.29 9.75
C GLY A 167 -12.67 -11.40 10.35
N SER A 168 -13.05 -10.44 11.18
CA SER A 168 -14.33 -10.44 11.86
C SER A 168 -15.53 -10.19 10.93
N VAL A 169 -15.43 -9.23 10.02
CA VAL A 169 -16.49 -8.93 9.04
C VAL A 169 -16.67 -10.12 8.09
N THR A 170 -15.59 -10.69 7.56
CA THR A 170 -15.68 -11.84 6.66
C THR A 170 -16.32 -13.05 7.36
N SER A 171 -15.91 -13.36 8.60
CA SER A 171 -16.49 -14.50 9.32
C SER A 171 -17.99 -14.32 9.62
N THR A 172 -18.43 -13.08 9.82
CA THR A 172 -19.83 -12.77 10.16
C THR A 172 -20.71 -12.66 8.91
N TRP A 173 -20.26 -11.92 7.89
CA TRP A 173 -21.09 -11.49 6.76
C TRP A 173 -20.90 -12.31 5.48
N ALA A 174 -19.70 -12.87 5.25
CA ALA A 174 -19.48 -13.69 4.05
C ALA A 174 -20.15 -15.05 4.17
N LYS A 175 -20.80 -15.53 3.11
CA LYS A 175 -21.16 -16.95 2.98
C LYS A 175 -19.88 -17.78 2.99
N LEU A 176 -19.94 -19.01 3.52
CA LEU A 176 -18.75 -19.90 3.53
C LEU A 176 -18.21 -20.19 2.13
N THR A 177 -19.10 -20.19 1.13
CA THR A 177 -18.75 -20.41 -0.27
C THR A 177 -18.17 -19.18 -0.96
N GLU A 178 -18.26 -17.98 -0.39
CA GLU A 178 -17.84 -16.70 -0.97
C GLU A 178 -16.70 -16.02 -0.16
N ASN A 179 -16.05 -16.77 0.72
CA ASN A 179 -14.98 -16.23 1.56
C ASN A 179 -13.78 -15.67 0.77
N GLY A 180 -13.47 -16.24 -0.39
CA GLY A 180 -12.38 -15.78 -1.24
C GLY A 180 -12.67 -14.40 -1.83
N LEU A 181 -13.87 -14.21 -2.38
CA LEU A 181 -14.31 -12.92 -2.92
C LEU A 181 -14.35 -11.84 -1.82
N PHE A 182 -14.96 -12.14 -0.65
CA PHE A 182 -15.02 -11.22 0.47
C PHE A 182 -13.65 -10.81 0.99
N SER A 183 -12.76 -11.78 1.19
CA SER A 183 -11.37 -11.51 1.62
C SER A 183 -10.62 -10.68 0.57
N GLY A 184 -10.86 -10.95 -0.73
CA GLY A 184 -10.31 -10.18 -1.84
C GLY A 184 -10.76 -8.72 -1.81
N ALA A 185 -12.07 -8.50 -1.73
CA ALA A 185 -12.65 -7.17 -1.69
C ALA A 185 -12.16 -6.37 -0.48
N LEU A 186 -12.22 -6.95 0.72
CA LEU A 186 -11.83 -6.26 1.94
C LEU A 186 -10.32 -5.98 2.03
N THR A 187 -9.47 -6.91 1.59
CA THR A 187 -8.01 -6.68 1.59
C THR A 187 -7.53 -5.78 0.44
N SER A 188 -8.40 -5.41 -0.49
CA SER A 188 -8.06 -4.54 -1.63
C SER A 188 -7.78 -3.10 -1.23
N PHE A 189 -8.06 -2.69 0.01
CA PHE A 189 -7.67 -1.37 0.52
C PHE A 189 -6.16 -1.14 0.40
N ILE A 190 -5.34 -2.20 0.51
CA ILE A 190 -3.88 -2.12 0.37
C ILE A 190 -3.49 -1.59 -1.01
N GLN A 191 -4.24 -1.96 -2.06
CA GLN A 191 -4.00 -1.52 -3.43
C GLN A 191 -4.72 -0.21 -3.76
N LEU A 192 -5.99 -0.10 -3.41
CA LEU A 192 -6.83 1.05 -3.76
C LEU A 192 -6.45 2.30 -2.96
N GLY A 193 -5.98 2.14 -1.72
CA GLY A 193 -5.53 3.26 -0.90
C GLY A 193 -4.50 4.13 -1.62
N PRO A 194 -3.30 3.63 -1.94
CA PRO A 194 -2.27 4.40 -2.65
C PRO A 194 -2.72 4.94 -4.01
N VAL A 195 -3.50 4.16 -4.77
CA VAL A 195 -4.00 4.56 -6.10
C VAL A 195 -4.91 5.80 -6.02
N ILE A 196 -5.68 5.95 -4.96
CA ILE A 196 -6.56 7.10 -4.76
C ILE A 196 -5.82 8.24 -4.05
N THR A 197 -5.09 7.92 -2.97
CA THR A 197 -4.52 8.96 -2.09
C THR A 197 -3.33 9.67 -2.71
N MET A 198 -2.48 8.99 -3.48
CA MET A 198 -1.29 9.61 -4.07
C MET A 198 -1.64 10.70 -5.10
N PRO A 199 -2.49 10.44 -6.12
CA PRO A 199 -2.89 11.49 -7.07
C PRO A 199 -3.65 12.63 -6.40
N MET A 200 -4.57 12.31 -5.48
CA MET A 200 -5.34 13.32 -4.75
C MET A 200 -4.43 14.21 -3.90
N SER A 201 -3.46 13.63 -3.20
CA SER A 201 -2.49 14.39 -2.41
C SER A 201 -1.60 15.27 -3.29
N GLY A 202 -1.13 14.74 -4.43
CA GLY A 202 -0.35 15.50 -5.40
C GLY A 202 -1.13 16.70 -5.95
N PHE A 203 -2.38 16.49 -6.32
CA PHE A 203 -3.28 17.55 -6.79
C PHE A 203 -3.49 18.62 -5.70
N LEU A 204 -3.86 18.22 -4.48
CA LEU A 204 -4.11 19.16 -3.37
C LEU A 204 -2.86 19.97 -2.99
N CYS A 205 -1.68 19.35 -3.00
CA CYS A 205 -0.41 20.04 -2.75
C CYS A 205 -0.07 21.08 -3.83
N SER A 206 -0.55 20.91 -5.08
CA SER A 206 -0.32 21.86 -6.17
C SER A 206 -1.30 23.04 -6.14
N THR A 207 -2.39 22.96 -5.38
CA THR A 207 -3.36 24.06 -5.21
C THR A 207 -2.84 25.12 -4.24
N SER A 208 -3.53 26.28 -4.20
CA SER A 208 -3.26 27.35 -3.22
C SER A 208 -3.47 26.94 -1.77
N LEU A 209 -4.25 25.88 -1.51
CA LEU A 209 -4.51 25.34 -0.17
C LEU A 209 -3.29 24.61 0.43
N GLY A 210 -2.36 24.16 -0.42
CA GLY A 210 -1.12 23.53 -0.01
C GLY A 210 -1.27 22.17 0.71
N TRP A 211 -0.18 21.68 1.30
CA TRP A 211 -0.10 20.38 1.96
C TRP A 211 -1.08 20.16 3.14
N PRO A 212 -1.50 21.17 3.94
CA PRO A 212 -2.46 20.96 5.03
C PRO A 212 -3.82 20.46 4.53
N SER A 213 -4.22 20.88 3.32
CA SER A 213 -5.48 20.46 2.71
C SER A 213 -5.59 18.95 2.52
N VAL A 214 -4.46 18.27 2.29
CA VAL A 214 -4.40 16.81 2.17
C VAL A 214 -4.94 16.15 3.45
N PHE A 215 -4.49 16.62 4.61
CA PHE A 215 -4.91 16.06 5.90
C PHE A 215 -6.37 16.36 6.20
N TYR A 216 -6.84 17.58 5.93
CA TYR A 216 -8.23 17.96 6.17
C TYR A 216 -9.20 17.21 5.27
N VAL A 217 -8.87 17.03 3.99
CA VAL A 217 -9.71 16.27 3.05
C VAL A 217 -9.79 14.78 3.47
N HIS A 218 -8.65 14.14 3.80
CA HIS A 218 -8.66 12.75 4.25
C HIS A 218 -9.41 12.58 5.58
N ALA A 219 -9.25 13.51 6.53
CA ALA A 219 -9.99 13.50 7.79
C ALA A 219 -11.49 13.61 7.54
N THR A 220 -11.92 14.54 6.67
CA THR A 220 -13.34 14.72 6.31
C THR A 220 -13.92 13.46 5.69
N ILE A 221 -13.21 12.84 4.74
CA ILE A 221 -13.62 11.58 4.13
C ILE A 221 -13.76 10.49 5.19
N THR A 222 -12.80 10.38 6.12
CA THR A 222 -12.85 9.41 7.22
C THR A 222 -14.06 9.60 8.11
N LEU A 223 -14.40 10.86 8.46
CA LEU A 223 -15.58 11.18 9.28
C LEU A 223 -16.90 10.92 8.52
N ILE A 224 -16.94 11.16 7.21
CA ILE A 224 -18.11 10.79 6.39
C ILE A 224 -18.28 9.25 6.41
N PHE A 225 -17.21 8.49 6.22
CA PHE A 225 -17.26 7.03 6.31
C PHE A 225 -17.64 6.53 7.70
N LEU A 226 -17.26 7.23 8.78
CA LEU A 226 -17.74 6.94 10.13
C LEU A 226 -19.28 7.01 10.21
N VAL A 227 -19.88 8.08 9.67
CA VAL A 227 -21.34 8.23 9.67
C VAL A 227 -22.01 7.13 8.86
N ILE A 228 -21.50 6.86 7.66
CA ILE A 228 -22.00 5.76 6.82
C ILE A 228 -21.90 4.41 7.54
N TRP A 229 -20.75 4.14 8.14
CA TRP A 229 -20.53 2.91 8.93
C TRP A 229 -21.53 2.78 10.08
N TRP A 230 -21.71 3.84 10.86
CA TRP A 230 -22.63 3.84 11.99
C TRP A 230 -24.09 3.60 11.59
N ILE A 231 -24.50 4.11 10.45
CA ILE A 231 -25.88 3.95 9.94
C ILE A 231 -26.07 2.54 9.36
N LEU A 232 -25.16 2.08 8.51
CA LEU A 232 -25.34 0.87 7.72
C LEU A 232 -24.89 -0.41 8.43
N TYR A 233 -23.75 -0.40 9.12
CA TYR A 233 -23.18 -1.62 9.66
C TYR A 233 -23.92 -2.10 10.92
N ARG A 234 -24.14 -3.42 11.01
CA ARG A 234 -24.68 -4.14 12.19
C ARG A 234 -23.75 -5.29 12.54
N ASP A 235 -23.62 -5.60 13.84
CA ASP A 235 -22.74 -6.67 14.28
C ASP A 235 -23.28 -8.06 13.94
N GLN A 236 -24.60 -8.20 13.82
CA GLN A 236 -25.24 -9.43 13.38
C GLN A 236 -26.03 -9.18 12.09
N PRO A 237 -25.94 -10.09 11.09
CA PRO A 237 -26.73 -9.97 9.86
C PRO A 237 -28.24 -9.92 10.13
N GLY A 238 -28.73 -10.63 11.17
CA GLY A 238 -30.14 -10.64 11.54
C GLY A 238 -30.68 -9.30 12.08
N ASP A 239 -29.83 -8.39 12.51
CA ASP A 239 -30.21 -7.05 12.99
C ASP A 239 -30.29 -6.02 11.85
N ALA A 240 -29.95 -6.42 10.63
CA ALA A 240 -29.94 -5.54 9.47
C ALA A 240 -31.30 -5.56 8.76
N HIS A 241 -32.06 -4.47 8.84
CA HIS A 241 -33.40 -4.34 8.25
C HIS A 241 -33.46 -4.47 6.72
N TRP A 242 -32.32 -4.36 6.04
CA TRP A 242 -32.19 -4.40 4.57
C TRP A 242 -31.87 -5.80 4.03
N ILE A 243 -31.68 -6.81 4.90
CA ILE A 243 -31.42 -8.19 4.49
C ILE A 243 -32.73 -8.98 4.42
N SER A 244 -32.93 -9.72 3.32
CA SER A 244 -34.06 -10.64 3.20
C SER A 244 -33.85 -11.90 4.03
N ALA A 245 -34.97 -12.55 4.44
CA ALA A 245 -34.90 -13.79 5.18
C ALA A 245 -34.18 -14.93 4.44
N SER A 246 -34.30 -14.96 3.10
CA SER A 246 -33.59 -15.92 2.24
C SER A 246 -32.07 -15.67 2.23
N GLU A 247 -31.66 -14.41 2.16
CA GLU A 247 -30.25 -14.02 2.21
C GLU A 247 -29.64 -14.29 3.60
N LEU A 248 -30.37 -13.97 4.67
CA LEU A 248 -29.95 -14.26 6.03
C LEU A 248 -29.67 -15.75 6.21
N LYS A 249 -30.57 -16.62 5.70
CA LYS A 249 -30.38 -18.08 5.75
C LYS A 249 -29.10 -18.49 5.01
N LEU A 250 -28.84 -17.94 3.83
CA LEU A 250 -27.62 -18.23 3.04
C LEU A 250 -26.34 -17.75 3.75
N ILE A 251 -26.38 -16.60 4.46
CA ILE A 251 -25.23 -16.09 5.21
C ILE A 251 -24.95 -16.96 6.44
N THR A 252 -25.98 -17.48 7.09
CA THR A 252 -25.85 -18.26 8.33
C THR A 252 -25.66 -19.75 8.10
N ASP A 253 -25.96 -20.25 6.88
CA ASP A 253 -25.85 -21.66 6.55
C ASP A 253 -24.43 -22.22 6.78
N GLY A 254 -24.34 -23.35 7.48
CA GLY A 254 -23.07 -23.98 7.87
C GLY A 254 -22.23 -23.17 8.88
N LYS A 255 -22.75 -22.05 9.40
CA LYS A 255 -22.17 -21.36 10.54
C LYS A 255 -22.85 -21.82 11.81
N SER A 256 -22.05 -22.12 12.82
CA SER A 256 -22.58 -22.45 14.16
C SER A 256 -23.51 -21.35 14.65
N ASP A 257 -24.68 -21.72 15.22
CA ASP A 257 -25.66 -20.78 15.79
C ASP A 257 -25.10 -20.05 17.01
N ASN A 258 -24.09 -19.22 16.80
CA ASN A 258 -23.48 -18.41 17.84
C ASN A 258 -24.32 -17.15 18.15
N LYS A 259 -25.63 -17.31 18.35
CA LYS A 259 -26.47 -16.25 18.93
C LYS A 259 -26.18 -15.98 20.40
N VAL A 260 -25.36 -16.85 21.05
CA VAL A 260 -25.13 -16.77 22.47
C VAL A 260 -23.64 -16.77 22.76
N LYS A 261 -23.15 -15.71 23.42
CA LYS A 261 -21.90 -15.67 24.19
C LYS A 261 -20.62 -15.23 23.53
N ARG A 262 -20.61 -14.16 22.69
CA ARG A 262 -19.35 -13.47 22.38
C ARG A 262 -18.64 -12.90 23.63
N SER A 263 -19.39 -12.57 24.69
CA SER A 263 -18.83 -11.96 25.90
C SER A 263 -18.39 -12.93 26.99
N GLU A 264 -18.84 -14.19 26.95
CA GLU A 264 -18.55 -15.17 28.00
C GLU A 264 -17.47 -16.19 27.64
N ASP A 265 -17.26 -16.49 26.35
CA ASP A 265 -16.22 -17.41 25.93
C ASP A 265 -14.84 -16.72 25.92
N LYS A 266 -13.97 -17.11 26.85
CA LYS A 266 -12.57 -16.68 26.87
C LYS A 266 -11.91 -17.07 25.56
N LEU A 267 -11.18 -16.12 24.98
CA LEU A 267 -10.37 -16.35 23.77
C LEU A 267 -9.41 -17.53 24.02
N PRO A 268 -9.47 -18.62 23.24
CA PRO A 268 -8.64 -19.81 23.44
C PRO A 268 -7.23 -19.58 22.88
N ILE A 269 -6.50 -18.64 23.48
CA ILE A 269 -5.17 -18.19 22.99
C ILE A 269 -4.21 -19.37 22.89
N ARG A 270 -4.19 -20.23 23.93
CA ARG A 270 -3.28 -21.36 24.01
C ARG A 270 -3.52 -22.35 22.85
N GLU A 271 -4.76 -22.70 22.60
CA GLU A 271 -5.18 -23.62 21.55
C GLU A 271 -4.92 -23.05 20.16
N ILE A 272 -5.10 -21.73 19.98
CA ILE A 272 -4.76 -21.04 18.73
C ILE A 272 -3.27 -21.16 18.45
N PHE A 273 -2.41 -20.88 19.45
CA PHE A 273 -0.95 -20.98 19.30
C PHE A 273 -0.43 -22.42 19.17
N GLN A 274 -1.17 -23.42 19.64
CA GLN A 274 -0.85 -24.83 19.46
C GLN A 274 -1.27 -25.39 18.09
N THR A 275 -2.07 -24.65 17.33
CA THR A 275 -2.61 -25.12 16.05
C THR A 275 -1.64 -24.88 14.90
N SER A 276 -1.12 -25.96 14.31
CA SER A 276 -0.13 -25.88 13.21
C SER A 276 -0.61 -25.14 11.96
N SER A 277 -1.92 -25.24 11.63
CA SER A 277 -2.47 -24.52 10.48
C SER A 277 -2.52 -23.01 10.69
N VAL A 278 -2.60 -22.52 11.93
CA VAL A 278 -2.51 -21.11 12.27
C VAL A 278 -1.08 -20.61 12.08
N TRP A 279 -0.08 -21.37 12.51
CA TRP A 279 1.32 -21.04 12.24
C TRP A 279 1.63 -21.00 10.75
N ALA A 280 1.05 -21.92 9.95
CA ALA A 280 1.20 -21.87 8.50
C ALA A 280 0.69 -20.55 7.91
N ILE A 281 -0.44 -20.06 8.39
CA ILE A 281 -1.00 -18.76 7.98
C ILE A 281 -0.05 -17.61 8.34
N TRP A 282 0.45 -17.57 9.58
CA TRP A 282 1.33 -16.51 10.04
C TRP A 282 2.67 -16.50 9.31
N ILE A 283 3.24 -17.68 9.03
CA ILE A 283 4.48 -17.82 8.26
C ILE A 283 4.25 -17.40 6.80
N ALA A 284 3.12 -17.78 6.19
CA ALA A 284 2.76 -17.28 4.86
C ALA A 284 2.60 -15.75 4.85
N ALA A 285 2.01 -15.18 5.91
CA ALA A 285 1.90 -13.73 6.05
C ALA A 285 3.28 -13.05 6.08
N ILE A 286 4.30 -13.63 6.73
CA ILE A 286 5.67 -13.10 6.69
C ILE A 286 6.16 -13.01 5.25
N GLY A 287 6.12 -14.10 4.47
CA GLY A 287 6.55 -14.10 3.07
C GLY A 287 5.81 -13.05 2.24
N ASN A 288 4.49 -12.96 2.41
CA ASN A 288 3.66 -12.01 1.69
C ASN A 288 3.96 -10.55 2.05
N MET A 289 3.95 -10.22 3.36
CA MET A 289 4.06 -8.84 3.82
C MET A 289 5.44 -8.25 3.57
N TYR A 290 6.51 -9.04 3.76
CA TYR A 290 7.87 -8.61 3.44
C TYR A 290 8.04 -8.35 1.94
N SER A 291 7.54 -9.26 1.08
CA SER A 291 7.71 -9.12 -0.36
C SER A 291 6.88 -7.99 -0.96
N ILE A 292 5.62 -7.82 -0.54
CA ILE A 292 4.79 -6.71 -1.02
C ILE A 292 5.31 -5.36 -0.52
N GLN A 293 5.77 -5.28 0.73
CA GLN A 293 6.33 -4.06 1.29
C GLN A 293 7.61 -3.64 0.54
N MET A 294 8.48 -4.58 0.21
CA MET A 294 9.68 -4.32 -0.59
C MET A 294 9.29 -3.73 -1.95
N VAL A 295 8.37 -4.37 -2.68
CA VAL A 295 7.99 -3.87 -4.01
C VAL A 295 7.27 -2.53 -3.93
N VAL A 296 6.27 -2.37 -3.06
CA VAL A 296 5.47 -1.12 -2.99
C VAL A 296 6.33 0.08 -2.62
N VAL A 297 7.25 -0.07 -1.66
CA VAL A 297 8.06 1.05 -1.17
C VAL A 297 9.27 1.32 -2.06
N PHE A 298 9.90 0.28 -2.58
CA PHE A 298 11.21 0.41 -3.25
C PHE A 298 11.18 0.22 -4.77
N ALA A 299 10.05 -0.19 -5.39
CA ALA A 299 9.94 -0.21 -6.85
C ALA A 299 10.20 1.16 -7.48
N PRO A 300 9.70 2.30 -6.97
CA PRO A 300 10.04 3.61 -7.51
C PRO A 300 11.55 3.88 -7.49
N THR A 301 12.24 3.50 -6.40
CA THR A 301 13.69 3.67 -6.25
C THR A 301 14.44 2.82 -7.28
N TYR A 302 14.07 1.55 -7.43
CA TYR A 302 14.65 0.66 -8.43
C TYR A 302 14.45 1.19 -9.87
N ILE A 303 13.23 1.63 -10.19
CA ILE A 303 12.89 2.17 -11.52
C ILE A 303 13.69 3.44 -11.83
N SER A 304 13.90 4.34 -10.86
CA SER A 304 14.63 5.57 -11.07
C SER A 304 16.15 5.37 -11.06
N GLN A 305 16.69 4.61 -10.10
CA GLN A 305 18.15 4.47 -9.94
C GLN A 305 18.78 3.45 -10.89
N VAL A 306 18.11 2.31 -11.10
CA VAL A 306 18.65 1.20 -11.90
C VAL A 306 18.18 1.29 -13.36
N LEU A 307 16.89 1.56 -13.58
CA LEU A 307 16.34 1.62 -14.94
C LEU A 307 16.43 3.01 -15.58
N GLY A 308 16.80 4.05 -14.81
CA GLY A 308 17.04 5.40 -15.31
C GLY A 308 15.80 6.12 -15.86
N LEU A 309 14.58 5.73 -15.46
CA LEU A 309 13.35 6.34 -15.97
C LEU A 309 13.07 7.69 -15.29
N PRO A 310 12.54 8.69 -16.05
CA PRO A 310 12.16 9.98 -15.49
C PRO A 310 11.11 9.86 -14.38
N ILE A 311 11.18 10.71 -13.36
CA ILE A 311 10.33 10.69 -12.16
C ILE A 311 8.83 10.66 -12.48
N VAL A 312 8.39 11.40 -13.51
CA VAL A 312 6.98 11.43 -13.95
C VAL A 312 6.51 10.05 -14.43
N SER A 313 7.35 9.34 -15.20
CA SER A 313 7.05 7.99 -15.66
C SER A 313 7.09 6.95 -14.52
N VAL A 314 7.93 7.17 -13.51
CA VAL A 314 8.06 6.28 -12.33
C VAL A 314 6.74 6.19 -11.57
N GLY A 315 6.06 7.32 -11.34
CA GLY A 315 4.79 7.34 -10.60
C GLY A 315 3.70 6.50 -11.25
N LEU A 316 3.50 6.66 -12.55
CA LEU A 316 2.49 5.88 -13.29
C LEU A 316 2.88 4.40 -13.40
N THR A 317 4.16 4.13 -13.67
CA THR A 317 4.69 2.76 -13.78
C THR A 317 4.61 2.01 -12.45
N ALA A 318 4.81 2.70 -11.31
CA ALA A 318 4.69 2.10 -9.98
C ALA A 318 3.22 1.87 -9.54
N ALA A 319 2.26 2.63 -10.07
CA ALA A 319 0.83 2.45 -9.78
C ALA A 319 0.21 1.27 -10.56
N LEU A 320 0.67 1.00 -11.78
CA LEU A 320 0.12 -0.04 -12.64
C LEU A 320 0.14 -1.45 -12.00
N PRO A 321 1.23 -1.91 -11.36
CA PRO A 321 1.26 -3.22 -10.70
C PRO A 321 0.18 -3.36 -9.63
N THR A 322 -0.09 -2.32 -8.85
CA THR A 322 -1.09 -2.35 -7.77
C THR A 322 -2.51 -2.43 -8.31
N LEU A 323 -2.81 -1.73 -9.41
CA LEU A 323 -4.11 -1.84 -10.11
C LEU A 323 -4.34 -3.23 -10.70
N LEU A 324 -3.32 -3.79 -11.38
CA LEU A 324 -3.41 -5.14 -11.93
C LEU A 324 -3.53 -6.19 -10.82
N GLN A 325 -2.80 -6.01 -9.72
CA GLN A 325 -2.94 -6.89 -8.55
C GLN A 325 -4.35 -6.86 -7.98
N PHE A 326 -4.99 -5.68 -7.89
CA PHE A 326 -6.40 -5.57 -7.48
C PHE A 326 -7.31 -6.39 -8.38
N ALA A 327 -7.20 -6.26 -9.70
CA ALA A 327 -8.00 -7.03 -10.65
C ALA A 327 -7.79 -8.55 -10.46
N ILE A 328 -6.56 -8.99 -10.34
CA ILE A 328 -6.23 -10.40 -10.10
C ILE A 328 -6.76 -10.88 -8.75
N LYS A 329 -6.73 -10.06 -7.70
CA LYS A 329 -7.33 -10.42 -6.40
C LYS A 329 -8.82 -10.74 -6.53
N MET A 330 -9.57 -9.91 -7.23
CA MET A 330 -11.00 -10.12 -7.43
C MET A 330 -11.28 -11.38 -8.24
N LEU A 331 -10.52 -11.58 -9.32
CA LEU A 331 -10.63 -12.78 -10.16
C LEU A 331 -10.24 -14.05 -9.38
N ALA A 332 -9.13 -14.03 -8.66
CA ALA A 332 -8.65 -15.18 -7.89
C ALA A 332 -9.59 -15.54 -6.74
N GLY A 333 -10.13 -14.55 -6.02
CA GLY A 333 -11.14 -14.77 -4.99
C GLY A 333 -12.36 -15.48 -5.55
N THR A 334 -12.94 -14.93 -6.63
CA THR A 334 -14.10 -15.51 -7.31
C THR A 334 -13.80 -16.90 -7.89
N ALA A 335 -12.64 -17.09 -8.51
CA ALA A 335 -12.24 -18.38 -9.06
C ALA A 335 -12.09 -19.43 -7.95
N SER A 336 -11.43 -19.08 -6.83
CA SER A 336 -11.27 -19.97 -5.68
C SER A 336 -12.63 -20.40 -5.09
N ASP A 337 -13.63 -19.53 -5.13
CA ASP A 337 -14.96 -19.84 -4.61
C ASP A 337 -15.79 -20.69 -5.59
N LYS A 338 -15.69 -20.43 -6.89
CA LYS A 338 -16.42 -21.18 -7.93
C LYS A 338 -15.90 -22.60 -8.20
N ILE A 339 -14.63 -22.87 -7.92
CA ILE A 339 -14.06 -24.20 -8.12
C ILE A 339 -14.61 -25.13 -7.03
N THR A 340 -15.60 -25.96 -7.37
CA THR A 340 -16.23 -26.94 -6.44
C THR A 340 -15.57 -28.33 -6.51
N SER A 341 -14.82 -28.62 -7.56
CA SER A 341 -14.18 -29.93 -7.78
C SER A 341 -13.02 -30.24 -6.83
N LEU A 342 -12.41 -29.21 -6.19
CA LEU A 342 -11.29 -29.34 -5.28
C LEU A 342 -11.71 -29.12 -3.82
N ARG A 343 -11.10 -29.87 -2.90
CA ARG A 343 -11.25 -29.65 -1.46
C ARG A 343 -10.68 -28.27 -1.08
N GLU A 344 -11.28 -27.58 -0.11
CA GLU A 344 -10.84 -26.24 0.33
C GLU A 344 -9.37 -26.17 0.70
N THR A 345 -8.86 -27.19 1.40
CA THR A 345 -7.42 -27.27 1.72
C THR A 345 -6.54 -27.31 0.47
N THR A 346 -6.93 -28.04 -0.57
CA THR A 346 -6.20 -28.08 -1.83
C THR A 346 -6.24 -26.73 -2.54
N LYS A 347 -7.41 -26.09 -2.55
CA LYS A 347 -7.59 -24.75 -3.16
C LYS A 347 -6.68 -23.72 -2.49
N VAL A 348 -6.72 -23.59 -1.17
CA VAL A 348 -5.90 -22.57 -0.47
C VAL A 348 -4.41 -22.80 -0.67
N ARG A 349 -3.95 -24.06 -0.74
CA ARG A 349 -2.55 -24.40 -1.04
C ARG A 349 -2.16 -24.07 -2.48
N LEU A 350 -3.02 -24.41 -3.44
CA LEU A 350 -2.80 -24.14 -4.87
C LEU A 350 -2.72 -22.64 -5.14
N PHE A 351 -3.70 -21.87 -4.68
CA PHE A 351 -3.74 -20.43 -4.90
C PHE A 351 -2.57 -19.72 -4.21
N ASN A 352 -2.18 -20.13 -3.02
CA ASN A 352 -1.00 -19.61 -2.35
C ASN A 352 0.28 -19.93 -3.11
N THR A 353 0.39 -21.16 -3.66
CA THR A 353 1.55 -21.57 -4.46
C THR A 353 1.66 -20.75 -5.75
N ILE A 354 0.55 -20.54 -6.47
CA ILE A 354 0.55 -19.69 -7.67
C ILE A 354 1.03 -18.28 -7.32
N ALA A 355 0.54 -17.71 -6.22
CA ALA A 355 0.95 -16.39 -5.77
C ALA A 355 2.43 -16.29 -5.41
N PHE A 356 2.90 -17.16 -4.52
CA PHE A 356 4.24 -17.06 -3.94
C PHE A 356 5.33 -17.57 -4.87
N VAL A 357 5.12 -18.74 -5.47
CA VAL A 357 6.08 -19.28 -6.43
C VAL A 357 6.12 -18.42 -7.70
N GLY A 358 4.95 -17.96 -8.17
CA GLY A 358 4.87 -17.08 -9.31
C GLY A 358 5.61 -15.76 -9.08
N MET A 359 5.37 -15.08 -7.94
CA MET A 359 6.11 -13.87 -7.60
C MET A 359 7.62 -14.15 -7.47
N GLY A 360 7.99 -15.24 -6.79
CA GLY A 360 9.40 -15.62 -6.62
C GLY A 360 10.12 -15.86 -7.94
N ILE A 361 9.48 -16.54 -8.90
CA ILE A 361 10.03 -16.75 -10.24
C ILE A 361 10.25 -15.43 -10.97
N PHE A 362 9.27 -14.52 -10.95
CA PHE A 362 9.42 -13.21 -11.58
C PHE A 362 10.47 -12.33 -10.90
N LEU A 363 10.62 -12.39 -9.55
CA LEU A 363 11.70 -11.70 -8.85
C LEU A 363 13.08 -12.27 -9.22
N ILE A 364 13.21 -13.59 -9.36
CA ILE A 364 14.46 -14.20 -9.85
C ILE A 364 14.74 -13.76 -11.29
N ALA A 365 13.74 -13.80 -12.18
CA ALA A 365 13.89 -13.32 -13.54
C ALA A 365 14.32 -11.85 -13.60
N LEU A 366 13.75 -11.01 -12.72
CA LEU A 366 14.13 -9.61 -12.57
C LEU A 366 15.58 -9.46 -12.09
N ALA A 367 16.01 -10.27 -11.10
CA ALA A 367 17.38 -10.26 -10.57
C ALA A 367 18.44 -10.53 -11.64
N TYR A 368 18.14 -11.40 -12.61
CA TYR A 368 19.05 -11.72 -13.73
C TYR A 368 18.87 -10.83 -14.96
N THR A 369 17.94 -9.84 -14.92
CA THR A 369 17.69 -8.97 -16.06
C THR A 369 18.70 -7.81 -16.08
N PRO A 370 19.50 -7.66 -17.15
CA PRO A 370 20.42 -6.53 -17.26
C PRO A 370 19.70 -5.18 -17.28
N ALA A 371 20.29 -4.16 -16.66
CA ALA A 371 19.70 -2.81 -16.53
C ALA A 371 19.37 -2.15 -17.90
N ASN A 372 20.08 -2.51 -18.96
CA ASN A 372 19.83 -2.03 -20.32
C ASN A 372 18.53 -2.57 -20.95
N ARG A 373 17.91 -3.60 -20.37
CA ARG A 373 16.64 -4.16 -20.84
C ARG A 373 15.46 -3.66 -20.00
N THR A 374 15.31 -2.33 -19.93
CA THR A 374 14.32 -1.64 -19.09
C THR A 374 12.89 -2.20 -19.23
N ILE A 375 12.41 -2.41 -20.47
CA ILE A 375 11.04 -2.92 -20.72
C ILE A 375 10.86 -4.32 -20.12
N VAL A 376 11.85 -5.20 -20.28
CA VAL A 376 11.79 -6.59 -19.73
C VAL A 376 11.77 -6.56 -18.21
N ALA A 377 12.62 -5.73 -17.59
CA ALA A 377 12.65 -5.53 -16.15
C ALA A 377 11.30 -5.03 -15.61
N LEU A 378 10.67 -4.06 -16.29
CA LEU A 378 9.35 -3.56 -15.93
C LEU A 378 8.27 -4.65 -16.04
N ILE A 379 8.28 -5.44 -17.11
CA ILE A 379 7.33 -6.55 -17.27
C ILE A 379 7.47 -7.55 -16.11
N PHE A 380 8.68 -7.93 -15.71
CA PHE A 380 8.89 -8.86 -14.61
C PHE A 380 8.48 -8.24 -13.26
N LEU A 381 8.78 -6.95 -13.02
CA LEU A 381 8.38 -6.24 -11.82
C LEU A 381 6.85 -6.15 -11.69
N ILE A 382 6.16 -5.78 -12.78
CA ILE A 382 4.70 -5.70 -12.84
C ILE A 382 4.08 -7.08 -12.63
N SER A 383 4.60 -8.10 -13.32
CA SER A 383 4.09 -9.47 -13.24
C SER A 383 4.28 -10.06 -11.84
N SER A 384 5.42 -9.79 -11.18
CA SER A 384 5.69 -10.27 -9.82
C SER A 384 4.65 -9.78 -8.81
N THR A 385 4.31 -8.50 -8.89
CA THR A 385 3.30 -7.89 -8.00
C THR A 385 1.89 -8.37 -8.35
N THR A 386 1.57 -8.43 -9.64
CA THR A 386 0.25 -8.80 -10.15
C THR A 386 -0.13 -10.22 -9.74
N ILE A 387 0.78 -11.19 -9.93
CA ILE A 387 0.51 -12.61 -9.61
C ILE A 387 0.31 -12.85 -8.12
N LEU A 388 0.89 -12.01 -7.26
CA LEU A 388 0.68 -12.09 -5.82
C LEU A 388 -0.80 -11.93 -5.43
N GLY A 389 -1.63 -11.32 -6.29
CA GLY A 389 -3.07 -11.21 -6.09
C GLY A 389 -3.80 -12.55 -5.87
N PHE A 390 -3.24 -13.66 -6.36
CA PHE A 390 -3.77 -15.01 -6.10
C PHE A 390 -3.77 -15.41 -4.63
N ASN A 391 -2.99 -14.74 -3.75
CA ASN A 391 -2.94 -15.00 -2.31
C ASN A 391 -4.31 -14.85 -1.61
N THR A 392 -5.26 -14.16 -2.24
CA THR A 392 -6.62 -14.00 -1.75
C THR A 392 -7.36 -15.32 -1.63
N GLY A 393 -7.22 -16.21 -2.62
CA GLY A 393 -7.71 -17.59 -2.56
C GLY A 393 -6.80 -18.52 -1.75
N GLY A 394 -5.63 -18.04 -1.31
CA GLY A 394 -4.63 -18.75 -0.53
C GLY A 394 -4.74 -18.50 0.98
N PHE A 395 -3.67 -17.98 1.59
CA PHE A 395 -3.60 -17.84 3.05
C PHE A 395 -4.64 -16.86 3.63
N PHE A 396 -5.05 -15.81 2.90
CA PHE A 396 -6.12 -14.92 3.39
C PHE A 396 -7.46 -15.63 3.54
N LYS A 397 -7.84 -16.47 2.57
CA LYS A 397 -9.04 -17.31 2.68
C LYS A 397 -8.89 -18.32 3.83
N SER A 398 -7.68 -18.91 3.98
CA SER A 398 -7.37 -19.83 5.08
C SER A 398 -7.53 -19.17 6.45
N CYS A 399 -7.17 -17.88 6.63
CA CYS A 399 -7.37 -17.16 7.89
C CYS A 399 -8.83 -17.25 8.39
N THR A 400 -9.78 -17.04 7.49
CA THR A 400 -11.21 -17.03 7.84
C THR A 400 -11.75 -18.45 8.01
N LEU A 401 -11.37 -19.38 7.13
CA LEU A 401 -11.86 -20.77 7.20
C LEU A 401 -11.35 -21.50 8.43
N VAL A 402 -10.09 -21.32 8.80
CA VAL A 402 -9.47 -21.96 9.98
C VAL A 402 -9.89 -21.28 11.26
N GLY A 403 -9.92 -19.95 11.29
CA GLY A 403 -10.17 -19.16 12.49
C GLY A 403 -11.65 -18.99 12.86
N ARG A 404 -12.57 -19.10 11.88
CA ARG A 404 -14.02 -18.90 12.07
C ARG A 404 -14.32 -17.65 12.92
N GLN A 405 -15.03 -17.79 14.05
CA GLN A 405 -15.36 -16.71 15.00
C GLN A 405 -14.13 -16.03 15.61
N TYR A 406 -12.98 -16.69 15.66
CA TYR A 406 -11.70 -16.15 16.17
C TYR A 406 -10.78 -15.64 15.07
N SER A 407 -11.27 -15.53 13.82
CA SER A 407 -10.48 -15.07 12.68
C SER A 407 -9.95 -13.64 12.87
N TYR A 408 -10.63 -12.80 13.66
CA TYR A 408 -10.14 -11.48 14.04
C TYR A 408 -8.78 -11.54 14.77
N PHE A 409 -8.59 -12.53 15.65
CA PHE A 409 -7.34 -12.70 16.37
C PHE A 409 -6.23 -13.28 15.48
N VAL A 410 -6.55 -14.26 14.62
CA VAL A 410 -5.61 -14.80 13.64
C VAL A 410 -5.11 -13.69 12.70
N ASN A 411 -6.01 -12.84 12.22
CA ASN A 411 -5.68 -11.69 11.39
C ASN A 411 -4.99 -10.55 12.17
N ALA A 412 -5.22 -10.43 13.49
CA ALA A 412 -4.46 -9.48 14.31
C ALA A 412 -2.95 -9.79 14.30
N VAL A 413 -2.57 -11.06 14.34
CA VAL A 413 -1.15 -11.44 14.22
C VAL A 413 -0.62 -11.17 12.80
N VAL A 414 -1.43 -11.35 11.76
CA VAL A 414 -1.07 -10.93 10.38
C VAL A 414 -0.81 -9.41 10.34
N GLN A 415 -1.60 -8.61 11.05
CA GLN A 415 -1.35 -7.16 11.18
C GLN A 415 -0.04 -6.86 11.92
N VAL A 416 0.30 -7.61 12.97
CA VAL A 416 1.61 -7.49 13.65
C VAL A 416 2.74 -7.74 12.66
N VAL A 417 2.65 -8.81 11.88
CA VAL A 417 3.64 -9.14 10.84
C VAL A 417 3.78 -7.99 9.82
N MET A 418 2.66 -7.40 9.39
CA MET A 418 2.65 -6.26 8.48
C MET A 418 3.37 -5.05 9.08
N CYS A 419 3.11 -4.72 10.34
CA CYS A 419 3.80 -3.62 11.03
C CYS A 419 5.31 -3.88 11.19
N ILE A 420 5.69 -5.11 11.52
CA ILE A 420 7.11 -5.49 11.62
C ILE A 420 7.78 -5.39 10.24
N ALA A 421 7.12 -5.84 9.17
CA ALA A 421 7.63 -5.68 7.81
C ALA A 421 7.82 -4.20 7.43
N MET A 422 6.86 -3.32 7.77
CA MET A 422 6.99 -1.88 7.54
C MET A 422 8.18 -1.26 8.27
N LEU A 423 8.54 -1.76 9.44
CA LEU A 423 9.69 -1.28 10.21
C LEU A 423 11.01 -1.85 9.71
N THR A 424 11.06 -3.12 9.30
CA THR A 424 12.32 -3.84 9.06
C THR A 424 12.73 -3.89 7.59
N VAL A 425 11.79 -3.95 6.64
CA VAL A 425 12.10 -4.01 5.20
C VAL A 425 12.95 -2.84 4.72
N PRO A 426 12.70 -1.58 5.11
CA PRO A 426 13.57 -0.46 4.73
C PRO A 426 15.03 -0.70 5.14
N PHE A 427 15.29 -1.17 6.36
CA PHE A 427 16.65 -1.46 6.82
C PHE A 427 17.30 -2.59 6.02
N ILE A 428 16.55 -3.65 5.73
CA ILE A 428 17.05 -4.77 4.92
C ILE A 428 17.46 -4.28 3.53
N VAL A 429 16.57 -3.54 2.85
CA VAL A 429 16.82 -3.07 1.48
C VAL A 429 17.97 -2.08 1.46
N THR A 430 17.96 -1.04 2.31
CA THR A 430 19.03 -0.03 2.32
C THR A 430 20.40 -0.60 2.71
N THR A 431 20.44 -1.62 3.56
CA THR A 431 21.70 -2.31 3.90
C THR A 431 22.22 -3.13 2.72
N LEU A 432 21.34 -3.73 1.92
CA LEU A 432 21.73 -4.51 0.76
C LEU A 432 21.99 -3.67 -0.50
N THR A 433 21.51 -2.42 -0.53
CA THR A 433 21.65 -1.50 -1.68
C THR A 433 22.30 -0.18 -1.28
N PRO A 434 23.50 -0.17 -0.68
CA PRO A 434 24.13 1.06 -0.19
C PRO A 434 24.46 2.06 -1.30
N ASN A 435 24.78 1.60 -2.50
CA ASN A 435 25.12 2.44 -3.65
C ASN A 435 24.02 2.49 -4.72
N GLY A 436 22.95 1.71 -4.58
CA GLY A 436 21.84 1.64 -5.53
C GLY A 436 22.20 0.96 -6.87
N LEU A 437 23.26 0.16 -6.91
CA LEU A 437 23.72 -0.53 -8.10
C LEU A 437 22.83 -1.73 -8.45
N SER A 438 22.74 -2.07 -9.75
CA SER A 438 21.96 -3.21 -10.24
C SER A 438 22.37 -4.54 -9.59
N GLU A 439 23.68 -4.75 -9.35
CA GLU A 439 24.21 -5.94 -8.69
C GLU A 439 23.77 -6.07 -7.21
N GLU A 440 23.57 -4.95 -6.53
CA GLU A 440 23.08 -4.93 -5.15
C GLU A 440 21.61 -5.33 -5.09
N TRP A 441 20.80 -4.86 -6.05
CA TRP A 441 19.39 -5.22 -6.17
C TRP A 441 19.14 -6.69 -6.45
N TYR A 442 20.10 -7.36 -7.11
CA TYR A 442 20.08 -8.82 -7.27
C TYR A 442 19.88 -9.54 -5.93
N HIS A 443 20.65 -9.17 -4.90
CA HIS A 443 20.55 -9.79 -3.57
C HIS A 443 19.18 -9.55 -2.92
N VAL A 444 18.61 -8.36 -3.09
CA VAL A 444 17.28 -8.02 -2.56
C VAL A 444 16.21 -8.92 -3.18
N PHE A 445 16.20 -9.05 -4.51
CA PHE A 445 15.20 -9.87 -5.19
C PHE A 445 15.35 -11.37 -4.88
N ILE A 446 16.56 -11.90 -4.83
CA ILE A 446 16.82 -13.29 -4.47
C ILE A 446 16.40 -13.58 -3.03
N LEU A 447 16.71 -12.69 -2.09
CA LEU A 447 16.31 -12.83 -0.69
C LEU A 447 14.79 -12.96 -0.54
N HIS A 448 14.04 -12.05 -1.18
CA HIS A 448 12.57 -12.05 -1.10
C HIS A 448 11.96 -13.27 -1.84
N ALA A 449 12.54 -13.70 -2.97
CA ALA A 449 12.13 -14.92 -3.63
C ALA A 449 12.34 -16.15 -2.73
N ALA A 450 13.47 -16.24 -2.03
CA ALA A 450 13.75 -17.31 -1.07
C ALA A 450 12.73 -17.32 0.09
N PHE A 451 12.40 -16.14 0.67
CA PHE A 451 11.36 -16.04 1.68
C PHE A 451 10.01 -16.57 1.17
N LEU A 452 9.61 -16.19 -0.04
CA LEU A 452 8.36 -16.66 -0.64
C LEU A 452 8.35 -18.20 -0.82
N PHE A 453 9.42 -18.79 -1.30
CA PHE A 453 9.50 -20.24 -1.49
C PHE A 453 9.47 -21.00 -0.17
N ILE A 454 10.26 -20.58 0.81
CA ILE A 454 10.32 -21.22 2.14
C ILE A 454 8.95 -21.17 2.81
N THR A 455 8.33 -19.97 2.84
CA THR A 455 7.04 -19.79 3.49
C THR A 455 5.92 -20.52 2.76
N ASN A 456 5.99 -20.64 1.42
CA ASN A 456 5.05 -21.44 0.65
C ASN A 456 5.17 -22.93 0.93
N VAL A 457 6.39 -23.47 1.03
CA VAL A 457 6.61 -24.89 1.37
C VAL A 457 6.00 -25.23 2.73
N ILE A 458 6.19 -24.34 3.72
CA ILE A 458 5.59 -24.53 5.05
C ILE A 458 4.06 -24.47 4.98
N PHE A 459 3.51 -23.49 4.22
CA PHE A 459 2.06 -23.39 4.03
C PHE A 459 1.48 -24.61 3.29
N CYS A 460 2.13 -25.13 2.28
CA CYS A 460 1.70 -26.33 1.59
C CYS A 460 1.66 -27.57 2.48
N LYS A 461 2.58 -27.68 3.44
CA LYS A 461 2.59 -28.80 4.40
C LYS A 461 1.52 -28.66 5.48
N LEU A 462 1.42 -27.50 6.12
CA LEU A 462 0.63 -27.28 7.35
C LEU A 462 -0.69 -26.52 7.12
N GLY A 463 -0.81 -25.73 6.05
CA GLY A 463 -1.99 -24.92 5.76
C GLY A 463 -3.24 -25.77 5.52
N LYS A 464 -4.38 -25.36 6.10
CA LYS A 464 -5.68 -26.03 5.97
C LYS A 464 -6.75 -25.02 5.52
N GLY A 465 -7.79 -25.55 4.88
CA GLY A 465 -9.00 -24.81 4.50
C GLY A 465 -10.23 -25.25 5.31
N THR A 466 -10.03 -25.90 6.45
CA THR A 466 -11.07 -26.40 7.34
C THR A 466 -10.99 -25.74 8.71
N ALA A 467 -12.11 -25.63 9.41
CA ALA A 467 -12.19 -25.06 10.74
C ALA A 467 -11.26 -25.80 11.71
N ALA A 468 -10.55 -25.07 12.56
CA ALA A 468 -9.67 -25.64 13.57
C ALA A 468 -10.48 -26.12 14.79
N ALA A 469 -9.93 -27.08 15.55
CA ALA A 469 -10.58 -27.67 16.70
C ALA A 469 -11.03 -26.63 17.76
N PHE A 470 -10.25 -25.58 17.98
CA PHE A 470 -10.58 -24.51 18.94
C PHE A 470 -11.83 -23.69 18.55
N THR A 471 -12.37 -23.87 17.33
CA THR A 471 -13.59 -23.18 16.88
C THR A 471 -14.88 -23.93 17.24
N SER A 472 -14.78 -25.17 17.74
CA SER A 472 -15.92 -25.99 18.17
C SER A 472 -16.26 -25.69 19.63
N SER A 473 -17.53 -25.47 19.93
CA SER A 473 -18.03 -25.12 21.28
C SER A 473 -18.00 -26.26 22.30
N ASN A 474 -17.68 -27.49 21.86
CA ASN A 474 -17.53 -28.66 22.73
C ASN A 474 -16.13 -29.25 22.50
N GLY A 475 -15.32 -29.30 23.54
CA GLY A 475 -14.03 -29.99 23.58
C GLY A 475 -14.11 -31.50 23.37
N ILE A 476 -14.94 -31.99 22.46
CA ILE A 476 -14.99 -33.38 22.03
C ILE A 476 -14.12 -33.51 20.80
N SER A 477 -12.98 -34.10 20.99
CA SER A 477 -12.06 -34.59 19.99
C SER A 477 -12.78 -35.43 18.93
N THR A 478 -13.08 -34.83 17.77
CA THR A 478 -13.39 -35.63 16.56
C THR A 478 -12.07 -35.96 15.83
N GLU A 479 -11.26 -36.77 16.47
CA GLU A 479 -10.08 -37.37 15.83
C GLU A 479 -10.38 -38.71 15.16
N ASN A 480 -11.64 -39.20 15.22
CA ASN A 480 -12.03 -40.46 14.58
C ASN A 480 -13.36 -40.31 13.83
N THR A 481 -13.28 -39.85 12.59
CA THR A 481 -14.22 -40.28 11.55
C THR A 481 -13.47 -40.44 10.23
N THR A 482 -12.67 -41.50 10.17
CA THR A 482 -12.34 -42.20 8.95
C THR A 482 -13.62 -42.77 8.36
N GLY A 483 -13.99 -42.35 7.16
CA GLY A 483 -14.70 -43.17 6.21
C GLY A 483 -16.18 -43.40 6.45
N GLU A 484 -17.03 -42.40 6.20
CA GLU A 484 -18.37 -42.69 5.70
C GLU A 484 -18.63 -41.83 4.46
N GLN A 485 -18.56 -42.50 3.31
CA GLN A 485 -19.01 -42.02 2.02
C GLN A 485 -20.54 -41.85 2.10
N LEU A 486 -21.00 -40.61 2.11
CA LEU A 486 -22.40 -40.31 1.77
C LEU A 486 -22.62 -40.60 0.28
N LYS A 487 -23.24 -41.72 -0.03
CA LYS A 487 -23.80 -42.02 -1.36
C LYS A 487 -24.81 -40.93 -1.72
N PRO A 488 -24.86 -40.49 -2.99
CA PRO A 488 -25.93 -39.60 -3.43
C PRO A 488 -27.26 -40.32 -3.44
N VAL A 489 -28.23 -39.83 -2.68
CA VAL A 489 -29.63 -40.19 -2.84
C VAL A 489 -30.17 -39.38 -4.04
N PHE A 490 -30.41 -40.09 -5.12
CA PHE A 490 -31.24 -39.63 -6.22
C PHE A 490 -32.69 -39.63 -5.76
N LEU A 491 -33.35 -38.49 -5.79
CA LEU A 491 -34.76 -38.30 -6.12
C LEU A 491 -34.96 -36.87 -6.57
#